data_322740c4fe0815e25b4f5fcf8f12c694
#
_entry.id   322740c4fe0815e25b4f5fcf8f12c694
#
_cell.length_a   1.000
_cell.length_b   1.000
_cell.length_c   1.000
_cell.angle_alpha   90.00
_cell.angle_beta   90.00
_cell.angle_gamma   90.00
#
_symmetry.space_group_name_H-M   'P 1'
#
loop_
_entity.id
_entity.type
_entity.pdbx_description
1 polymer ?
#
loop_
_entity_poly.entity_id
_entity_poly.type
_entity_poly.pdbx_seq_one_letter_code
_entity_poly.pdbx_strand_id
1 'polypeptide(L)'
;MLKKVFNISIISSLLLFLFGLVLAVNAEGFIKSITVAIGIVLLLIGVFPVIDYFRYRKEGLGASVGLISGIFSIVCGLMLLINEDLLMILIPVFIGVWMIINGINKIQVSFEIKDLGEKSWIITFIYSILIIVLGGYFIVNPISGATTVTSFIGIILCIYAVLDIIDCIIIKVKVKSLKKELDKIENNVVDEQ
;
A
#
# COMPACT_ATOMS: atom_id res chain seq x y z
N MET A 1 31.55 9.17 -2.40
CA MET A 1 30.14 9.17 -1.95
C MET A 1 29.17 8.78 -3.06
N LEU A 2 29.20 9.34 -4.25
CA LEU A 2 28.28 9.07 -5.38
C LEU A 2 28.14 7.58 -5.74
N LYS A 3 29.26 6.82 -5.85
CA LYS A 3 29.20 5.38 -6.17
C LYS A 3 28.40 4.56 -5.15
N LYS A 4 28.46 4.95 -3.86
CA LYS A 4 27.74 4.26 -2.79
C LYS A 4 26.23 4.52 -2.87
N VAL A 5 25.83 5.76 -3.20
CA VAL A 5 24.43 6.15 -3.39
C VAL A 5 23.83 5.40 -4.59
N PHE A 6 24.52 5.34 -5.74
CA PHE A 6 24.05 4.61 -6.92
C PHE A 6 23.86 3.10 -6.67
N ASN A 7 24.81 2.47 -5.96
CA ASN A 7 24.65 1.04 -5.64
C ASN A 7 23.45 0.79 -4.72
N ILE A 8 23.22 1.67 -3.74
CA ILE A 8 22.05 1.57 -2.85
C ILE A 8 20.75 1.74 -3.62
N SER A 9 20.68 2.72 -4.54
CA SER A 9 19.48 2.93 -5.38
C SER A 9 19.18 1.71 -6.26
N ILE A 10 20.18 1.15 -6.96
CA ILE A 10 19.97 -0.04 -7.80
C ILE A 10 19.52 -1.26 -6.97
N ILE A 11 20.10 -1.46 -5.78
CA ILE A 11 19.70 -2.55 -4.90
C ILE A 11 18.25 -2.34 -4.42
N SER A 12 17.90 -1.11 -4.06
CA SER A 12 16.53 -0.75 -3.66
C SER A 12 15.52 -1.01 -4.78
N SER A 13 15.82 -0.59 -6.02
CA SER A 13 14.95 -0.82 -7.17
C SER A 13 14.82 -2.31 -7.51
N LEU A 14 15.89 -3.08 -7.36
CA LEU A 14 15.86 -4.53 -7.56
C LEU A 14 15.02 -5.23 -6.50
N LEU A 15 15.13 -4.83 -5.24
CA LEU A 15 14.28 -5.34 -4.16
C LEU A 15 12.81 -5.00 -4.41
N LEU A 16 12.53 -3.76 -4.86
CA LEU A 16 11.17 -3.33 -5.19
C LEU A 16 10.59 -4.13 -6.37
N PHE A 17 11.42 -4.44 -7.38
CA PHE A 17 11.03 -5.28 -8.49
C PHE A 17 10.65 -6.70 -8.04
N LEU A 18 11.50 -7.32 -7.22
CA LEU A 18 11.23 -8.65 -6.66
C LEU A 18 9.95 -8.65 -5.81
N PHE A 19 9.76 -7.63 -4.98
CA PHE A 19 8.57 -7.46 -4.17
C PHE A 19 7.31 -7.30 -5.03
N GLY A 20 7.35 -6.45 -6.06
CA GLY A 20 6.26 -6.29 -7.03
C GLY A 20 5.93 -7.58 -7.77
N LEU A 21 6.94 -8.37 -8.12
CA LEU A 21 6.78 -9.65 -8.80
C LEU A 21 6.09 -10.68 -7.89
N VAL A 22 6.44 -10.73 -6.61
CA VAL A 22 5.77 -11.60 -5.63
C VAL A 22 4.30 -11.23 -5.50
N LEU A 23 3.97 -9.92 -5.40
CA LEU A 23 2.59 -9.45 -5.34
C LEU A 23 1.81 -9.77 -6.61
N ALA A 24 2.43 -9.64 -7.78
CA ALA A 24 1.78 -9.89 -9.06
C ALA A 24 1.46 -11.38 -9.29
N VAL A 25 2.39 -12.28 -8.89
CA VAL A 25 2.27 -13.71 -9.16
C VAL A 25 1.51 -14.45 -8.07
N ASN A 26 1.70 -14.07 -6.81
CA ASN A 26 1.12 -14.75 -5.64
C ASN A 26 0.45 -13.78 -4.67
N ALA A 27 -0.51 -13.01 -5.18
CA ALA A 27 -1.26 -12.02 -4.39
C ALA A 27 -1.98 -12.66 -3.19
N GLU A 28 -2.58 -13.83 -3.37
CA GLU A 28 -3.31 -14.55 -2.32
C GLU A 28 -2.38 -14.95 -1.18
N GLY A 29 -1.29 -15.65 -1.49
CA GLY A 29 -0.30 -16.07 -0.48
C GLY A 29 0.34 -14.90 0.24
N PHE A 30 0.54 -13.78 -0.46
CA PHE A 30 1.07 -12.55 0.15
C PHE A 30 0.08 -11.95 1.17
N ILE A 31 -1.21 -11.84 0.83
CA ILE A 31 -2.22 -11.30 1.76
C ILE A 31 -2.37 -12.23 2.97
N LYS A 32 -2.40 -13.55 2.79
CA LYS A 32 -2.42 -14.53 3.88
C LYS A 32 -1.22 -14.38 4.81
N SER A 33 -0.02 -14.23 4.24
CA SER A 33 1.20 -14.00 5.04
C SER A 33 1.13 -12.71 5.86
N ILE A 34 0.61 -11.63 5.30
CA ILE A 34 0.38 -10.37 6.03
C ILE A 34 -0.68 -10.57 7.13
N THR A 35 -1.76 -11.29 6.85
CA THR A 35 -2.81 -11.58 7.84
C THR A 35 -2.23 -12.28 9.06
N VAL A 36 -1.43 -13.31 8.83
CA VAL A 36 -0.72 -14.04 9.91
C VAL A 36 0.25 -13.12 10.67
N ALA A 37 1.03 -12.32 9.95
CA ALA A 37 1.96 -11.37 10.58
C ALA A 37 1.23 -10.36 11.48
N ILE A 38 0.13 -9.78 11.01
CA ILE A 38 -0.71 -8.87 11.79
C ILE A 38 -1.32 -9.61 12.99
N GLY A 39 -1.79 -10.84 12.83
CA GLY A 39 -2.31 -11.66 13.90
C GLY A 39 -1.30 -11.89 15.03
N ILE A 40 -0.04 -12.21 14.68
CA ILE A 40 1.05 -12.36 15.65
C ILE A 40 1.34 -11.05 16.37
N VAL A 41 1.41 -9.94 15.64
CA VAL A 41 1.67 -8.61 16.24
C VAL A 41 0.55 -8.23 17.20
N LEU A 42 -0.72 -8.45 16.84
CA LEU A 42 -1.86 -8.17 17.73
C LEU A 42 -1.84 -9.03 18.98
N LEU A 43 -1.45 -10.31 18.88
CA LEU A 43 -1.27 -11.16 20.05
C LEU A 43 -0.20 -10.63 20.98
N LEU A 44 0.97 -10.25 20.44
CA LEU A 44 2.06 -9.70 21.24
C LEU A 44 1.66 -8.40 21.94
N ILE A 45 1.02 -7.46 21.20
CA ILE A 45 0.53 -6.20 21.76
C ILE A 45 -0.53 -6.44 22.83
N GLY A 46 -1.42 -7.42 22.63
CA GLY A 46 -2.50 -7.73 23.57
C GLY A 46 -2.02 -8.38 24.87
N VAL A 47 -0.94 -9.16 24.82
CA VAL A 47 -0.38 -9.84 26.00
C VAL A 47 0.20 -8.85 27.01
N PHE A 48 0.83 -7.76 26.56
CA PHE A 48 1.46 -6.77 27.44
C PHE A 48 0.50 -6.14 28.46
N PRO A 49 -0.64 -5.55 28.08
CA PRO A 49 -1.58 -4.94 29.04
C PRO A 49 -2.20 -5.96 29.97
N VAL A 50 -2.38 -7.21 29.53
CA VAL A 50 -2.92 -8.28 30.36
C VAL A 50 -1.91 -8.65 31.45
N ILE A 51 -0.63 -8.82 31.09
CA ILE A 51 0.43 -9.11 32.08
C ILE A 51 0.58 -7.94 33.06
N ASP A 52 0.59 -6.70 32.56
CA ASP A 52 0.71 -5.51 33.40
C ASP A 52 -0.42 -5.41 34.42
N TYR A 53 -1.65 -5.73 34.01
CA TYR A 53 -2.80 -5.75 34.92
C TYR A 53 -2.60 -6.73 36.09
N PHE A 54 -2.17 -7.97 35.81
CA PHE A 54 -1.97 -8.98 36.84
C PHE A 54 -0.73 -8.71 37.69
N ARG A 55 0.31 -8.10 37.13
CA ARG A 55 1.60 -7.86 37.82
C ARG A 55 1.54 -6.66 38.75
N TYR A 56 0.92 -5.59 38.34
CA TYR A 56 0.95 -4.32 39.09
C TYR A 56 -0.32 -4.03 39.88
N ARG A 57 -1.35 -4.89 39.84
CA ARG A 57 -2.65 -4.71 40.54
C ARG A 57 -3.11 -3.25 40.55
N LYS A 58 -2.96 -2.55 39.44
CA LYS A 58 -3.35 -1.14 39.34
C LYS A 58 -4.85 -1.02 39.50
N GLU A 59 -5.29 -0.43 40.60
CA GLU A 59 -6.68 -0.06 40.83
C GLU A 59 -6.95 1.26 40.10
N GLY A 60 -7.95 1.28 39.20
CA GLY A 60 -8.39 2.49 38.51
C GLY A 60 -8.91 2.22 37.10
N LEU A 61 -9.67 3.20 36.58
CA LEU A 61 -10.30 3.14 35.24
C LEU A 61 -9.29 2.85 34.11
N GLY A 62 -8.07 3.37 34.21
CA GLY A 62 -7.02 3.15 33.21
C GLY A 62 -6.53 1.70 33.13
N ALA A 63 -6.49 0.99 34.24
CA ALA A 63 -6.09 -0.42 34.31
C ALA A 63 -7.16 -1.33 33.69
N SER A 64 -8.43 -1.02 33.93
CA SER A 64 -9.56 -1.76 33.36
C SER A 64 -9.64 -1.59 31.84
N VAL A 65 -9.43 -0.38 31.32
CA VAL A 65 -9.37 -0.12 29.86
C VAL A 65 -8.21 -0.85 29.22
N GLY A 66 -7.02 -0.89 29.88
CA GLY A 66 -5.86 -1.64 29.40
C GLY A 66 -6.14 -3.14 29.28
N LEU A 67 -6.79 -3.73 30.29
CA LEU A 67 -7.17 -5.14 30.27
C LEU A 67 -8.15 -5.46 29.13
N ILE A 68 -9.20 -4.65 28.98
CA ILE A 68 -10.21 -4.83 27.92
C ILE A 68 -9.55 -4.75 26.54
N SER A 69 -8.72 -3.74 26.30
CA SER A 69 -8.01 -3.57 25.03
C SER A 69 -7.05 -4.72 24.76
N GLY A 70 -6.35 -5.22 25.79
CA GLY A 70 -5.45 -6.36 25.68
C GLY A 70 -6.19 -7.64 25.31
N ILE A 71 -7.29 -7.96 25.99
CA ILE A 71 -8.13 -9.12 25.66
C ILE A 71 -8.70 -9.00 24.25
N PHE A 72 -9.22 -7.83 23.88
CA PHE A 72 -9.74 -7.59 22.53
C PHE A 72 -8.67 -7.81 21.44
N SER A 73 -7.44 -7.29 21.66
CA SER A 73 -6.32 -7.51 20.73
C SER A 73 -5.92 -8.97 20.60
N ILE A 74 -5.94 -9.73 21.72
CA ILE A 74 -5.66 -11.18 21.70
C ILE A 74 -6.74 -11.92 20.92
N VAL A 75 -8.00 -11.63 21.14
CA VAL A 75 -9.12 -12.28 20.43
C VAL A 75 -9.03 -11.98 18.93
N CYS A 76 -8.82 -10.71 18.55
CA CYS A 76 -8.65 -10.33 17.14
C CYS A 76 -7.42 -11.02 16.52
N GLY A 77 -6.29 -11.05 17.21
CA GLY A 77 -5.07 -11.73 16.74
C GLY A 77 -5.30 -13.23 16.53
N LEU A 78 -5.98 -13.90 17.45
CA LEU A 78 -6.34 -15.32 17.35
C LEU A 78 -7.28 -15.58 16.15
N MET A 79 -8.27 -14.72 15.95
CA MET A 79 -9.19 -14.83 14.80
C MET A 79 -8.44 -14.74 13.46
N LEU A 80 -7.46 -13.85 13.35
CA LEU A 80 -6.63 -13.71 12.14
C LEU A 80 -5.72 -14.91 11.92
N LEU A 81 -5.23 -15.55 12.97
CA LEU A 81 -4.40 -16.76 12.85
C LEU A 81 -5.19 -18.01 12.49
N ILE A 82 -6.45 -18.10 12.96
CA ILE A 82 -7.33 -19.22 12.64
C ILE A 82 -7.89 -19.10 11.22
N ASN A 83 -8.22 -17.88 10.79
CA ASN A 83 -8.81 -17.59 9.49
C ASN A 83 -7.90 -16.62 8.69
N GLU A 84 -6.95 -17.19 7.94
CA GLU A 84 -6.01 -16.42 7.11
C GLU A 84 -6.69 -15.60 6.00
N ASP A 85 -7.92 -16.02 5.60
CA ASP A 85 -8.71 -15.32 4.57
C ASP A 85 -9.50 -14.11 5.11
N LEU A 86 -9.49 -13.89 6.42
CA LEU A 86 -10.37 -12.92 7.06
C LEU A 86 -10.12 -11.49 6.55
N LEU A 87 -8.87 -11.08 6.39
CA LEU A 87 -8.54 -9.78 5.81
C LEU A 87 -8.87 -9.70 4.32
N MET A 88 -8.75 -10.81 3.58
CA MET A 88 -9.13 -10.88 2.16
C MET A 88 -10.63 -10.69 1.95
N ILE A 89 -11.44 -10.96 2.98
CA ILE A 89 -12.90 -10.77 2.94
C ILE A 89 -13.26 -9.39 3.47
N LEU A 90 -12.77 -9.02 4.65
CA LEU A 90 -13.17 -7.79 5.32
C LEU A 90 -12.79 -6.53 4.55
N ILE A 91 -11.53 -6.44 4.10
CA ILE A 91 -11.03 -5.22 3.46
C ILE A 91 -11.80 -4.90 2.17
N PRO A 92 -11.97 -5.84 1.19
CA PRO A 92 -12.74 -5.53 -0.02
C PRO A 92 -14.21 -5.26 0.26
N VAL A 93 -14.82 -5.93 1.23
CA VAL A 93 -16.22 -5.65 1.59
C VAL A 93 -16.38 -4.22 2.12
N PHE A 94 -15.50 -3.75 3.00
CA PHE A 94 -15.52 -2.36 3.47
C PHE A 94 -15.30 -1.37 2.33
N ILE A 95 -14.34 -1.65 1.45
CA ILE A 95 -14.06 -0.83 0.26
C ILE A 95 -15.30 -0.81 -0.66
N GLY A 96 -15.92 -1.96 -0.90
CA GLY A 96 -17.11 -2.08 -1.74
C GLY A 96 -18.29 -1.28 -1.20
N VAL A 97 -18.56 -1.36 0.10
CA VAL A 97 -19.62 -0.54 0.75
C VAL A 97 -19.29 0.95 0.61
N TRP A 98 -18.04 1.35 0.87
CA TRP A 98 -17.60 2.73 0.70
C TRP A 98 -17.76 3.22 -0.74
N MET A 99 -17.41 2.37 -1.73
CA MET A 99 -17.57 2.68 -3.15
C MET A 99 -19.04 2.88 -3.52
N ILE A 100 -19.95 2.04 -3.03
CA ILE A 100 -21.39 2.18 -3.29
C ILE A 100 -21.92 3.51 -2.72
N ILE A 101 -21.57 3.84 -1.47
CA ILE A 101 -21.97 5.10 -0.84
C ILE A 101 -21.46 6.30 -1.67
N ASN A 102 -20.19 6.28 -2.07
CA ASN A 102 -19.62 7.35 -2.90
C ASN A 102 -20.26 7.40 -4.30
N GLY A 103 -20.58 6.26 -4.88
CA GLY A 103 -21.27 6.18 -6.17
C GLY A 103 -22.66 6.82 -6.11
N ILE A 104 -23.44 6.55 -5.07
CA ILE A 104 -24.75 7.16 -4.85
C ILE A 104 -24.62 8.68 -4.71
N ASN A 105 -23.66 9.16 -3.90
CA ASN A 105 -23.42 10.59 -3.76
C ASN A 105 -23.05 11.26 -5.10
N LYS A 106 -22.24 10.58 -5.95
CA LYS A 106 -21.87 11.08 -7.27
C LYS A 106 -23.03 11.10 -8.25
N ILE A 107 -24.02 10.21 -8.13
CA ILE A 107 -25.27 10.29 -8.89
C ILE A 107 -26.01 11.60 -8.57
N GLN A 108 -26.11 11.97 -7.30
CA GLN A 108 -26.74 13.23 -6.90
C GLN A 108 -26.03 14.43 -7.50
N VAL A 109 -24.68 14.47 -7.40
CA VAL A 109 -23.86 15.52 -8.02
C VAL A 109 -24.05 15.58 -9.53
N SER A 110 -24.21 14.44 -10.20
CA SER A 110 -24.48 14.38 -11.64
C SER A 110 -25.78 15.07 -12.01
N PHE A 111 -26.85 14.90 -11.23
CA PHE A 111 -28.12 15.59 -11.44
C PHE A 111 -28.01 17.10 -11.20
N GLU A 112 -27.26 17.52 -10.17
CA GLU A 112 -27.00 18.95 -9.92
C GLU A 112 -26.27 19.60 -11.11
N ILE A 113 -25.24 18.93 -11.67
CA ILE A 113 -24.53 19.40 -12.87
C ILE A 113 -25.48 19.51 -14.07
N LYS A 114 -26.40 18.56 -14.22
CA LYS A 114 -27.41 18.59 -15.26
C LYS A 114 -28.34 19.81 -15.16
N ASP A 115 -28.77 20.13 -13.93
CA ASP A 115 -29.66 21.27 -13.66
C ASP A 115 -28.97 22.61 -13.92
N LEU A 116 -27.62 22.65 -13.82
CA LEU A 116 -26.80 23.80 -14.22
C LEU A 116 -26.60 23.93 -15.76
N GLY A 117 -27.12 22.99 -16.54
CA GLY A 117 -27.05 23.00 -18.02
C GLY A 117 -25.70 22.52 -18.58
N GLU A 118 -24.81 22.00 -17.79
CA GLU A 118 -23.50 21.50 -18.19
C GLU A 118 -23.60 20.10 -18.82
N LYS A 119 -22.94 19.88 -19.95
CA LYS A 119 -22.98 18.58 -20.67
C LYS A 119 -22.14 17.48 -19.99
N SER A 120 -21.29 17.84 -19.05
CA SER A 120 -20.41 16.91 -18.31
C SER A 120 -21.14 15.98 -17.35
N TRP A 121 -22.44 16.23 -17.08
CA TRP A 121 -23.24 15.38 -16.18
C TRP A 121 -23.29 13.91 -16.63
N ILE A 122 -23.26 13.63 -17.95
CA ILE A 122 -23.31 12.26 -18.49
C ILE A 122 -22.05 11.48 -18.09
N ILE A 123 -20.89 12.11 -18.16
CA ILE A 123 -19.61 11.49 -17.77
C ILE A 123 -19.62 11.16 -16.28
N THR A 124 -20.06 12.10 -15.44
CA THR A 124 -20.17 11.91 -14.00
C THR A 124 -21.17 10.80 -13.65
N PHE A 125 -22.27 10.72 -14.37
CA PHE A 125 -23.29 9.68 -14.18
C PHE A 125 -22.76 8.29 -14.53
N ILE A 126 -22.13 8.12 -15.70
CA ILE A 126 -21.52 6.84 -16.12
C ILE A 126 -20.46 6.40 -15.12
N TYR A 127 -19.60 7.33 -14.68
CA TYR A 127 -18.58 7.07 -13.67
C TYR A 127 -19.18 6.61 -12.33
N SER A 128 -20.31 7.22 -11.92
CA SER A 128 -21.02 6.83 -10.70
C SER A 128 -21.55 5.40 -10.76
N ILE A 129 -22.15 5.02 -11.88
CA ILE A 129 -22.64 3.65 -12.10
C ILE A 129 -21.47 2.66 -12.08
N LEU A 130 -20.35 2.97 -12.73
CA LEU A 130 -19.15 2.14 -12.73
C LEU A 130 -18.63 1.87 -11.30
N ILE A 131 -18.57 2.91 -10.46
CA ILE A 131 -18.14 2.77 -9.07
C ILE A 131 -19.08 1.86 -8.28
N ILE A 132 -20.40 2.00 -8.47
CA ILE A 132 -21.41 1.17 -7.79
C ILE A 132 -21.26 -0.30 -8.20
N VAL A 133 -21.11 -0.57 -9.49
CA VAL A 133 -20.94 -1.92 -10.04
C VAL A 133 -19.65 -2.56 -9.49
N LEU A 134 -18.54 -1.82 -9.50
CA LEU A 134 -17.27 -2.29 -8.92
C LEU A 134 -17.39 -2.53 -7.41
N GLY A 135 -18.06 -1.65 -6.67
CA GLY A 135 -18.32 -1.83 -5.25
C GLY A 135 -19.16 -3.09 -4.97
N GLY A 136 -20.17 -3.34 -5.79
CA GLY A 136 -20.96 -4.57 -5.76
C GLY A 136 -20.14 -5.82 -6.03
N TYR A 137 -19.23 -5.78 -7.01
CA TYR A 137 -18.31 -6.87 -7.30
C TYR A 137 -17.41 -7.21 -6.10
N PHE A 138 -16.88 -6.20 -5.40
CA PHE A 138 -16.05 -6.42 -4.21
C PHE A 138 -16.82 -7.04 -3.03
N ILE A 139 -18.11 -6.76 -2.91
CA ILE A 139 -18.96 -7.37 -1.87
C ILE A 139 -19.28 -8.83 -2.22
N VAL A 140 -19.60 -9.11 -3.48
CA VAL A 140 -20.00 -10.47 -3.90
C VAL A 140 -18.80 -11.42 -4.01
N ASN A 141 -17.64 -10.90 -4.47
CA ASN A 141 -16.42 -11.69 -4.68
C ASN A 141 -15.22 -11.05 -3.97
N PRO A 142 -15.19 -10.99 -2.63
CA PRO A 142 -14.17 -10.25 -1.90
C PRO A 142 -12.76 -10.81 -2.11
N ILE A 143 -12.59 -12.12 -2.11
CA ILE A 143 -11.28 -12.77 -2.29
C ILE A 143 -10.71 -12.44 -3.68
N SER A 144 -11.51 -12.59 -4.75
CA SER A 144 -11.10 -12.24 -6.10
C SER A 144 -10.83 -10.73 -6.25
N GLY A 145 -11.61 -9.89 -5.56
CA GLY A 145 -11.39 -8.46 -5.50
C GLY A 145 -10.05 -8.10 -4.85
N ALA A 146 -9.75 -8.69 -3.69
CA ALA A 146 -8.48 -8.49 -2.98
C ALA A 146 -7.28 -8.92 -3.82
N THR A 147 -7.32 -10.13 -4.38
CA THR A 147 -6.22 -10.66 -5.20
C THR A 147 -6.01 -9.85 -6.46
N THR A 148 -7.09 -9.43 -7.14
CA THR A 148 -7.00 -8.59 -8.33
C THR A 148 -6.31 -7.26 -8.03
N VAL A 149 -6.76 -6.53 -7.00
CA VAL A 149 -6.15 -5.24 -6.62
C VAL A 149 -4.68 -5.42 -6.23
N THR A 150 -4.36 -6.45 -5.44
CA THR A 150 -2.98 -6.72 -5.03
C THR A 150 -2.08 -7.06 -6.22
N SER A 151 -2.56 -7.85 -7.17
CA SER A 151 -1.83 -8.16 -8.41
C SER A 151 -1.59 -6.91 -9.26
N PHE A 152 -2.59 -6.03 -9.40
CA PHE A 152 -2.41 -4.75 -10.10
C PHE A 152 -1.37 -3.86 -9.42
N ILE A 153 -1.38 -3.77 -8.08
CA ILE A 153 -0.36 -3.05 -7.32
C ILE A 153 1.02 -3.67 -7.60
N GLY A 154 1.14 -4.99 -7.61
CA GLY A 154 2.38 -5.69 -7.94
C GLY A 154 2.90 -5.35 -9.34
N ILE A 155 2.02 -5.32 -10.34
CA ILE A 155 2.39 -4.94 -11.72
C ILE A 155 2.87 -3.48 -11.78
N ILE A 156 2.16 -2.56 -11.14
CA ILE A 156 2.55 -1.14 -11.08
C ILE A 156 3.91 -0.98 -10.41
N LEU A 157 4.18 -1.70 -9.32
CA LEU A 157 5.48 -1.68 -8.64
C LEU A 157 6.61 -2.23 -9.53
N CYS A 158 6.36 -3.27 -10.31
CA CYS A 158 7.32 -3.78 -11.28
C CYS A 158 7.66 -2.73 -12.35
N ILE A 159 6.63 -2.07 -12.91
CA ILE A 159 6.83 -1.00 -13.89
C ILE A 159 7.64 0.14 -13.28
N TYR A 160 7.27 0.58 -12.08
CA TYR A 160 7.97 1.64 -11.37
C TYR A 160 9.45 1.28 -11.11
N ALA A 161 9.73 0.06 -10.66
CA ALA A 161 11.08 -0.41 -10.40
C ALA A 161 11.95 -0.45 -11.67
N VAL A 162 11.37 -0.83 -12.82
CA VAL A 162 12.06 -0.80 -14.11
C VAL A 162 12.41 0.63 -14.52
N LEU A 163 11.46 1.57 -14.37
CA LEU A 163 11.70 2.99 -14.67
C LEU A 163 12.79 3.57 -13.76
N ASP A 164 12.76 3.24 -12.46
CA ASP A 164 13.76 3.70 -11.50
C ASP A 164 15.18 3.17 -11.83
N ILE A 165 15.29 1.93 -12.30
CA ILE A 165 16.56 1.38 -12.80
C ILE A 165 17.06 2.15 -14.03
N ILE A 166 16.18 2.47 -14.99
CA ILE A 166 16.50 3.25 -16.18
C ILE A 166 17.01 4.64 -15.79
N ASP A 167 16.30 5.33 -14.89
CA ASP A 167 16.70 6.64 -14.38
C ASP A 167 18.05 6.60 -13.69
N CYS A 168 18.31 5.60 -12.85
CA CYS A 168 19.62 5.39 -12.23
C CYS A 168 20.75 5.24 -13.27
N ILE A 169 20.51 4.50 -14.35
CA ILE A 169 21.49 4.31 -15.43
C ILE A 169 21.77 5.64 -16.16
N ILE A 170 20.71 6.39 -16.51
CA ILE A 170 20.82 7.67 -17.21
C ILE A 170 21.62 8.68 -16.36
N ILE A 171 21.29 8.79 -15.07
CA ILE A 171 22.02 9.68 -14.16
C ILE A 171 23.48 9.29 -14.05
N LYS A 172 23.78 7.99 -13.93
CA LYS A 172 25.16 7.48 -13.85
C LYS A 172 25.97 7.84 -15.09
N VAL A 173 25.38 7.72 -16.28
CA VAL A 173 26.04 8.09 -17.56
C VAL A 173 26.29 9.59 -17.62
N LYS A 174 25.28 10.43 -17.28
CA LYS A 174 25.42 11.90 -17.28
C LYS A 174 26.49 12.39 -16.29
N VAL A 175 26.49 11.87 -15.06
CA VAL A 175 27.48 12.22 -14.03
C VAL A 175 28.90 11.83 -14.49
N LYS A 176 29.06 10.68 -15.14
CA LYS A 176 30.38 10.25 -15.67
C LYS A 176 30.85 11.17 -16.81
N SER A 177 29.94 11.62 -17.69
CA SER A 177 30.26 12.57 -18.78
C SER A 177 30.69 13.93 -18.23
N LEU A 178 29.92 14.49 -17.28
CA LEU A 178 30.24 15.78 -16.64
C LEU A 178 31.62 15.74 -15.93
N LYS A 179 31.90 14.62 -15.23
CA LYS A 179 33.20 14.47 -14.58
C LYS A 179 34.36 14.48 -15.58
N LYS A 180 34.18 13.80 -16.74
CA LYS A 180 35.18 13.78 -17.79
C LYS A 180 35.40 15.16 -18.44
N GLU A 181 34.37 15.98 -18.55
CA GLU A 181 34.49 17.37 -19.02
C GLU A 181 35.24 18.26 -18.03
N LEU A 182 34.92 18.13 -16.74
CA LEU A 182 35.61 18.85 -15.66
C LEU A 182 37.10 18.50 -15.59
N ASP A 183 37.45 17.21 -15.65
CA ASP A 183 38.85 16.75 -15.67
C ASP A 183 39.60 17.29 -16.90
N LYS A 184 38.95 17.47 -18.06
CA LYS A 184 39.56 18.09 -19.24
C LYS A 184 39.81 19.59 -19.08
N ILE A 185 38.87 20.32 -18.48
CA ILE A 185 39.00 21.76 -18.23
C ILE A 185 40.13 22.01 -17.23
N GLU A 186 40.18 21.19 -16.15
CA GLU A 186 41.24 21.30 -15.13
C GLU A 186 42.62 21.06 -15.69
N ASN A 187 42.80 20.05 -16.56
CA ASN A 187 44.07 19.78 -17.21
C ASN A 187 44.51 20.93 -18.16
N ASN A 188 43.57 21.48 -18.93
CA ASN A 188 43.87 22.61 -19.83
C ASN A 188 44.32 23.86 -19.08
N VAL A 189 43.77 24.14 -17.90
CA VAL A 189 44.15 25.29 -17.05
C VAL A 189 45.54 25.11 -16.42
N VAL A 190 45.94 23.87 -16.13
CA VAL A 190 47.27 23.54 -15.56
C VAL A 190 48.35 23.65 -16.63
N ASP A 191 48.07 23.35 -17.90
CA ASP A 191 49.03 23.43 -19.01
C ASP A 191 49.25 24.86 -19.49
N GLU A 192 48.42 25.84 -19.11
CA GLU A 192 48.56 27.26 -19.44
C GLU A 192 49.33 28.09 -18.34
N GLN A 193 49.79 27.47 -17.27
CA GLN A 193 50.60 28.09 -16.20
C GLN A 193 52.04 27.61 -16.27
#